data_2dd185ec1484f2de5da629456a059d07
#
_entry.id   2dd185ec1484f2de5da629456a059d07
#
_cell.length_a   1.000
_cell.length_b   1.000
_cell.length_c   1.000
_cell.angle_alpha   90.00
_cell.angle_beta   90.00
_cell.angle_gamma   90.00
#
_symmetry.space_group_name_H-M   'P 1'
#
loop_
_entity.id
_entity.type
_entity.pdbx_description
1 polymer ?
#
loop_
_entity_poly.entity_id
_entity_poly.type
_entity_poly.pdbx_seq_one_letter_code
_entity_poly.pdbx_strand_id
1 'polypeptide(L)'
;MLVTSEAIILSLQPHSDKAHVLHAYTRAHGRVNYMVYGLGRKHAIGLYTPFTVVQLTADYPSDASSKPPTLKEATRIGSYEGLNGGTDAIRQSIALFLSEVLYHTLRHPMSDEPLFDFIASYARLLWQAGTDEQALELSNLHIRFLIGFAAQLGFAIDEKAQPQLVRPPLSRPERQQQLRALCRYFADHVETWVEPRSLDILTEIFD
;
A
#
# COMPACT_ATOMS: atom_id res chain seq x y z
N MET A 1 -13.41 -16.30 -16.38
CA MET A 1 -13.89 -16.86 -15.09
C MET A 1 -13.96 -15.75 -14.05
N LEU A 2 -15.11 -15.59 -13.36
CA LEU A 2 -15.21 -14.58 -12.29
C LEU A 2 -14.48 -15.07 -11.04
N VAL A 3 -13.63 -14.22 -10.50
CA VAL A 3 -12.88 -14.45 -9.26
C VAL A 3 -13.07 -13.25 -8.35
N THR A 4 -13.34 -13.53 -7.08
CA THR A 4 -13.46 -12.51 -6.03
C THR A 4 -12.34 -12.69 -5.01
N SER A 5 -11.65 -11.61 -4.67
CA SER A 5 -10.56 -11.61 -3.68
C SER A 5 -10.49 -10.28 -2.93
N GLU A 6 -10.06 -10.33 -1.68
CA GLU A 6 -9.58 -9.13 -0.99
C GLU A 6 -8.31 -8.62 -1.67
N ALA A 7 -8.18 -7.31 -1.72
CA ALA A 7 -7.06 -6.65 -2.37
C ALA A 7 -6.69 -5.34 -1.66
N ILE A 8 -5.40 -5.04 -1.68
CA ILE A 8 -4.84 -3.74 -1.24
C ILE A 8 -4.56 -2.93 -2.50
N ILE A 9 -5.15 -1.73 -2.57
CA ILE A 9 -4.95 -0.82 -3.69
C ILE A 9 -3.54 -0.23 -3.65
N LEU A 10 -2.80 -0.38 -4.72
CA LEU A 10 -1.47 0.20 -4.87
C LEU A 10 -1.49 1.48 -5.70
N SER A 11 -2.09 1.43 -6.88
CA SER A 11 -2.27 2.62 -7.72
C SER A 11 -3.33 2.40 -8.78
N LEU A 12 -3.94 3.50 -9.24
CA LEU A 12 -4.82 3.53 -10.39
C LEU A 12 -4.21 4.49 -11.42
N GLN A 13 -3.91 4.00 -12.61
CA GLN A 13 -3.23 4.77 -13.66
C GLN A 13 -4.09 4.85 -14.92
N PRO A 14 -4.17 6.02 -15.60
CA PRO A 14 -4.79 6.11 -16.90
C PRO A 14 -4.08 5.20 -17.92
N HIS A 15 -4.84 4.48 -18.71
CA HIS A 15 -4.32 3.66 -19.80
C HIS A 15 -4.76 4.19 -21.18
N SER A 16 -6.01 4.65 -21.26
CA SER A 16 -6.59 5.32 -22.43
C SER A 16 -7.75 6.19 -21.97
N ASP A 17 -8.38 6.91 -22.90
CA ASP A 17 -9.56 7.76 -22.63
C ASP A 17 -10.71 7.03 -21.91
N LYS A 18 -10.78 5.71 -22.05
CA LYS A 18 -11.91 4.89 -21.53
C LYS A 18 -11.47 3.80 -20.54
N ALA A 19 -10.17 3.64 -20.32
CA ALA A 19 -9.63 2.56 -19.52
C ALA A 19 -8.53 3.05 -18.57
N HIS A 20 -8.48 2.42 -17.40
CA HIS A 20 -7.43 2.60 -16.40
C HIS A 20 -6.85 1.24 -16.05
N VAL A 21 -5.61 1.22 -15.56
CA VAL A 21 -4.99 0.04 -14.96
C VAL A 21 -4.98 0.22 -13.45
N LEU A 22 -5.64 -0.69 -12.76
CA LEU A 22 -5.59 -0.79 -11.32
C LEU A 22 -4.51 -1.79 -10.93
N HIS A 23 -3.52 -1.33 -10.21
CA HIS A 23 -2.49 -2.17 -9.60
C HIS A 23 -2.91 -2.51 -8.18
N ALA A 24 -3.00 -3.80 -7.86
CA ALA A 24 -3.42 -4.25 -6.54
C ALA A 24 -2.58 -5.45 -6.06
N TYR A 25 -2.40 -5.57 -4.76
CA TYR A 25 -1.90 -6.77 -4.11
C TYR A 25 -3.06 -7.54 -3.54
N THR A 26 -3.31 -8.73 -4.05
CA THR A 26 -4.49 -9.54 -3.73
C THR A 26 -4.13 -10.69 -2.80
N ARG A 27 -5.07 -11.07 -1.93
CA ARG A 27 -4.90 -12.24 -1.05
C ARG A 27 -4.71 -13.53 -1.85
N ALA A 28 -5.49 -13.72 -2.90
CA ALA A 28 -5.53 -14.99 -3.63
C ALA A 28 -4.41 -15.15 -4.67
N HIS A 29 -3.90 -14.04 -5.25
CA HIS A 29 -3.02 -14.09 -6.41
C HIS A 29 -1.78 -13.20 -6.32
N GLY A 30 -1.52 -12.59 -5.15
CA GLY A 30 -0.43 -11.63 -4.99
C GLY A 30 -0.64 -10.39 -5.87
N ARG A 31 0.39 -9.95 -6.57
CA ARG A 31 0.32 -8.78 -7.44
C ARG A 31 -0.49 -9.05 -8.70
N VAL A 32 -1.55 -8.26 -8.90
CA VAL A 32 -2.40 -8.32 -10.10
C VAL A 32 -2.64 -6.91 -10.66
N ASN A 33 -2.65 -6.81 -11.98
CA ASN A 33 -3.03 -5.60 -12.70
C ASN A 33 -4.41 -5.84 -13.35
N TYR A 34 -5.38 -4.98 -13.06
CA TYR A 34 -6.74 -5.09 -13.57
C TYR A 34 -7.04 -3.98 -14.58
N MET A 35 -7.73 -4.33 -15.65
CA MET A 35 -8.34 -3.32 -16.53
C MET A 35 -9.64 -2.82 -15.93
N VAL A 36 -9.76 -1.50 -15.76
CA VAL A 36 -10.94 -0.81 -15.23
C VAL A 36 -11.56 0.05 -16.32
N TYR A 37 -12.80 -0.24 -16.68
CA TYR A 37 -13.56 0.53 -17.67
C TYR A 37 -14.72 1.27 -17.02
N GLY A 38 -15.01 2.49 -17.47
CA GLY A 38 -16.15 3.28 -17.01
C GLY A 38 -15.97 3.86 -15.61
N LEU A 39 -14.74 4.26 -15.28
CA LEU A 39 -14.43 4.98 -14.05
C LEU A 39 -15.29 6.25 -13.93
N GLY A 40 -15.81 6.53 -12.75
CA GLY A 40 -16.74 7.64 -12.48
C GLY A 40 -18.21 7.34 -12.84
N ARG A 41 -18.49 6.33 -13.66
CA ARG A 41 -19.86 5.89 -14.00
C ARG A 41 -20.25 4.58 -13.33
N LYS A 42 -19.40 3.54 -13.52
CA LYS A 42 -19.62 2.20 -12.95
C LYS A 42 -18.81 1.98 -11.68
N HIS A 43 -17.71 2.70 -11.53
CA HIS A 43 -16.77 2.56 -10.42
C HIS A 43 -16.53 3.93 -9.78
N ALA A 44 -16.82 4.06 -8.50
CA ALA A 44 -16.52 5.27 -7.74
C ALA A 44 -15.00 5.44 -7.57
N ILE A 45 -14.46 6.60 -7.93
CA ILE A 45 -13.01 6.88 -7.87
C ILE A 45 -12.46 6.67 -6.44
N GLY A 46 -13.22 7.06 -5.42
CA GLY A 46 -12.82 6.93 -4.03
C GLY A 46 -12.63 5.49 -3.53
N LEU A 47 -13.08 4.47 -4.28
CA LEU A 47 -12.80 3.06 -3.97
C LEU A 47 -11.33 2.69 -4.22
N TYR A 48 -10.63 3.46 -5.04
CA TYR A 48 -9.27 3.16 -5.47
C TYR A 48 -8.23 4.04 -4.77
N THR A 49 -8.55 4.50 -3.57
CA THR A 49 -7.59 5.22 -2.72
C THR A 49 -6.41 4.29 -2.40
N PRO A 50 -5.15 4.75 -2.58
CA PRO A 50 -3.97 3.96 -2.25
C PRO A 50 -3.99 3.44 -0.82
N PHE A 51 -3.42 2.26 -0.61
CA PHE A 51 -3.31 1.60 0.70
C PHE A 51 -4.65 1.35 1.41
N THR A 52 -5.73 1.16 0.66
CA THR A 52 -7.03 0.70 1.19
C THR A 52 -7.24 -0.76 0.87
N VAL A 53 -8.00 -1.45 1.73
CA VAL A 53 -8.44 -2.83 1.51
C VAL A 53 -9.84 -2.82 0.93
N VAL A 54 -10.01 -3.52 -0.17
CA VAL A 54 -11.28 -3.66 -0.90
C VAL A 54 -11.51 -5.11 -1.29
N GLN A 55 -12.76 -5.46 -1.56
CA GLN A 55 -13.09 -6.69 -2.27
C GLN A 55 -13.21 -6.37 -3.76
N LEU A 56 -12.49 -7.11 -4.58
CA LEU A 56 -12.50 -7.00 -6.03
C LEU A 56 -13.10 -8.26 -6.63
N THR A 57 -14.04 -8.09 -7.57
CA THR A 57 -14.53 -9.16 -8.43
C THR A 57 -14.11 -8.86 -9.86
N ALA A 58 -13.35 -9.76 -10.47
CA ALA A 58 -12.80 -9.58 -11.81
C ALA A 58 -13.03 -10.80 -12.69
N ASP A 59 -13.12 -10.56 -13.99
CA ASP A 59 -13.22 -11.59 -15.01
C ASP A 59 -11.82 -11.90 -15.55
N TYR A 60 -11.33 -13.08 -15.21
CA TYR A 60 -10.05 -13.59 -15.68
C TYR A 60 -10.22 -14.28 -17.03
N PRO A 61 -9.31 -14.05 -18.00
CA PRO A 61 -9.34 -14.76 -19.27
C PRO A 61 -9.36 -16.28 -19.09
N SER A 62 -10.08 -16.99 -19.96
CA SER A 62 -10.18 -18.45 -19.92
C SER A 62 -8.98 -19.16 -20.55
N ASP A 63 -8.24 -18.45 -21.37
CA ASP A 63 -7.02 -18.90 -22.03
C ASP A 63 -5.80 -18.31 -21.32
N ALA A 64 -4.64 -18.91 -21.55
CA ALA A 64 -3.35 -18.40 -21.06
C ALA A 64 -2.92 -17.10 -21.79
N SER A 65 -3.90 -16.25 -22.14
CA SER A 65 -3.65 -14.96 -22.76
C SER A 65 -2.91 -14.05 -21.79
N SER A 66 -2.01 -13.25 -22.30
CA SER A 66 -1.28 -12.22 -21.54
C SER A 66 -2.16 -11.02 -21.18
N LYS A 67 -3.47 -11.10 -21.42
CA LYS A 67 -4.41 -10.01 -21.13
C LYS A 67 -4.70 -9.92 -19.63
N PRO A 68 -4.62 -8.73 -19.06
CA PRO A 68 -4.99 -8.54 -17.66
C PRO A 68 -6.49 -8.81 -17.43
N PRO A 69 -6.87 -9.32 -16.25
CA PRO A 69 -8.27 -9.49 -15.89
C PRO A 69 -9.03 -8.17 -15.91
N THR A 70 -10.31 -8.25 -16.27
CA THR A 70 -11.19 -7.07 -16.31
C THR A 70 -11.95 -6.94 -15.00
N LEU A 71 -11.80 -5.81 -14.31
CA LEU A 71 -12.55 -5.52 -13.10
C LEU A 71 -14.04 -5.35 -13.41
N LYS A 72 -14.88 -6.05 -12.66
CA LYS A 72 -16.33 -5.98 -12.75
C LYS A 72 -16.92 -5.19 -11.59
N GLU A 73 -16.42 -5.43 -10.39
CA GLU A 73 -16.93 -4.83 -9.17
C GLU A 73 -15.81 -4.57 -8.17
N ALA A 74 -15.96 -3.50 -7.41
CA ALA A 74 -15.11 -3.18 -6.27
C ALA A 74 -15.99 -2.68 -5.13
N THR A 75 -15.81 -3.24 -3.94
CA THR A 75 -16.52 -2.83 -2.72
C THR A 75 -15.55 -2.61 -1.57
N ARG A 76 -15.82 -1.65 -0.71
CA ARG A 76 -15.05 -1.47 0.52
C ARG A 76 -15.39 -2.57 1.52
N ILE A 77 -14.40 -3.01 2.27
CA ILE A 77 -14.58 -4.01 3.32
C ILE A 77 -14.75 -3.30 4.68
N GLY A 78 -15.92 -3.49 5.29
CA GLY A 78 -16.20 -3.24 6.71
C GLY A 78 -15.86 -1.82 7.19
N SER A 79 -14.98 -1.73 8.16
CA SER A 79 -14.63 -0.49 8.89
C SER A 79 -14.06 0.67 8.06
N TYR A 80 -13.82 0.44 6.77
CA TYR A 80 -13.43 1.50 5.83
C TYR A 80 -14.62 2.31 5.29
N GLU A 81 -15.85 1.87 5.53
CA GLU A 81 -17.06 2.54 5.01
C GLU A 81 -17.26 3.95 5.58
N GLY A 82 -16.79 4.21 6.81
CA GLY A 82 -16.85 5.51 7.48
C GLY A 82 -15.74 6.48 7.09
N LEU A 83 -14.74 6.03 6.38
CA LEU A 83 -13.62 6.87 5.96
C LEU A 83 -13.97 7.61 4.66
N ASN A 84 -14.78 8.61 4.76
CA ASN A 84 -14.86 9.65 3.76
C ASN A 84 -13.52 10.40 3.76
N GLY A 85 -12.49 9.69 3.24
CA GLY A 85 -11.11 10.10 3.23
C GLY A 85 -10.93 11.33 2.40
N GLY A 86 -11.13 12.44 2.97
CA GLY A 86 -10.96 13.58 2.13
C GLY A 86 -9.82 14.48 2.54
N THR A 87 -9.60 14.67 3.78
CA THR A 87 -8.89 15.89 4.19
C THR A 87 -7.66 15.68 5.07
N ASP A 88 -7.35 14.46 5.44
CA ASP A 88 -6.13 14.21 6.22
C ASP A 88 -4.93 14.02 5.29
N ALA A 89 -4.21 15.09 5.02
CA ALA A 89 -3.03 15.10 4.17
C ALA A 89 -1.94 14.15 4.68
N ILE A 90 -1.80 14.01 6.00
CA ILE A 90 -0.83 13.11 6.62
C ILE A 90 -1.14 11.66 6.27
N ARG A 91 -2.39 11.21 6.48
CA ARG A 91 -2.81 9.84 6.13
C ARG A 91 -2.65 9.55 4.64
N GLN A 92 -3.03 10.49 3.79
CA GLN A 92 -2.90 10.33 2.34
C GLN A 92 -1.44 10.22 1.90
N SER A 93 -0.54 11.00 2.49
CA SER A 93 0.89 10.95 2.17
C SER A 93 1.53 9.64 2.64
N ILE A 94 1.16 9.16 3.83
CA ILE A 94 1.59 7.84 4.32
C ILE A 94 1.04 6.74 3.39
N ALA A 95 -0.24 6.80 3.03
CA ALA A 95 -0.87 5.82 2.14
C ALA A 95 -0.17 5.76 0.77
N LEU A 96 0.10 6.92 0.17
CA LEU A 96 0.79 7.02 -1.10
C LEU A 96 2.20 6.44 -1.01
N PHE A 97 2.96 6.84 0.01
CA PHE A 97 4.32 6.34 0.24
C PHE A 97 4.35 4.80 0.41
N LEU A 98 3.52 4.25 1.28
CA LEU A 98 3.47 2.81 1.51
C LEU A 98 3.02 2.04 0.27
N SER A 99 2.07 2.59 -0.49
CA SER A 99 1.64 1.99 -1.76
C SER A 99 2.75 1.98 -2.81
N GLU A 100 3.57 3.03 -2.91
CA GLU A 100 4.73 3.05 -3.80
C GLU A 100 5.79 2.04 -3.37
N VAL A 101 6.08 1.93 -2.07
CA VAL A 101 6.99 0.91 -1.53
C VAL A 101 6.52 -0.49 -1.94
N LEU A 102 5.25 -0.82 -1.69
CA LEU A 102 4.66 -2.11 -2.07
C LEU A 102 4.68 -2.32 -3.58
N TYR A 103 4.39 -1.26 -4.35
CA TYR A 103 4.39 -1.31 -5.81
C TYR A 103 5.75 -1.71 -6.38
N HIS A 104 6.83 -1.21 -5.81
CA HIS A 104 8.19 -1.49 -6.27
C HIS A 104 8.75 -2.81 -5.72
N THR A 105 8.32 -3.23 -4.54
CA THR A 105 8.82 -4.42 -3.85
C THR A 105 8.07 -5.69 -4.24
N LEU A 106 6.73 -5.64 -4.28
CA LEU A 106 5.89 -6.81 -4.55
C LEU A 106 5.58 -6.92 -6.04
N ARG A 107 6.43 -7.60 -6.80
CA ARG A 107 6.28 -7.73 -8.27
C ARG A 107 5.73 -9.08 -8.73
N HIS A 108 5.83 -10.10 -7.89
CA HIS A 108 5.47 -11.46 -8.29
C HIS A 108 3.98 -11.77 -8.04
N PRO A 109 3.32 -12.50 -8.97
CA PRO A 109 1.94 -12.94 -8.83
C PRO A 109 1.87 -14.19 -7.95
N MET A 110 2.42 -14.11 -6.74
CA MET A 110 2.37 -15.20 -5.75
C MET A 110 1.58 -14.75 -4.53
N SER A 111 0.61 -15.55 -4.14
CA SER A 111 -0.15 -15.32 -2.92
C SER A 111 0.73 -15.60 -1.70
N ASP A 112 0.64 -14.71 -0.72
CA ASP A 112 1.26 -14.82 0.59
C ASP A 112 0.25 -14.26 1.60
N GLU A 113 -0.50 -15.15 2.23
CA GLU A 113 -1.57 -14.75 3.18
C GLU A 113 -1.03 -14.05 4.42
N PRO A 114 0.05 -14.54 5.08
CA PRO A 114 0.66 -13.83 6.20
C PRO A 114 1.09 -12.41 5.84
N LEU A 115 1.73 -12.24 4.69
CA LEU A 115 2.14 -10.93 4.19
C LEU A 115 0.92 -10.03 3.89
N PHE A 116 -0.12 -10.59 3.26
CA PHE A 116 -1.35 -9.85 3.01
C PHE A 116 -1.99 -9.36 4.32
N ASP A 117 -2.12 -10.23 5.33
CA ASP A 117 -2.69 -9.89 6.63
C ASP A 117 -1.86 -8.83 7.37
N PHE A 118 -0.54 -8.92 7.30
CA PHE A 118 0.35 -7.90 7.81
C PHE A 118 0.05 -6.54 7.17
N ILE A 119 0.06 -6.45 5.84
CA ILE A 119 -0.19 -5.18 5.14
C ILE A 119 -1.61 -4.65 5.42
N ALA A 120 -2.61 -5.53 5.39
CA ALA A 120 -4.01 -5.18 5.65
C ALA A 120 -4.21 -4.64 7.08
N SER A 121 -3.46 -5.15 8.07
CA SER A 121 -3.52 -4.66 9.45
C SER A 121 -3.06 -3.19 9.54
N TYR A 122 -1.97 -2.83 8.88
CA TYR A 122 -1.48 -1.45 8.81
C TYR A 122 -2.40 -0.54 8.00
N ALA A 123 -3.01 -1.04 6.92
CA ALA A 123 -4.00 -0.29 6.16
C ALA A 123 -5.22 0.05 7.03
N ARG A 124 -5.69 -0.89 7.85
CA ARG A 124 -6.78 -0.64 8.81
C ARG A 124 -6.38 0.41 9.84
N LEU A 125 -5.19 0.28 10.45
CA LEU A 125 -4.67 1.26 11.41
C LEU A 125 -4.59 2.67 10.82
N LEU A 126 -4.09 2.79 9.60
CA LEU A 126 -3.97 4.09 8.92
C LEU A 126 -5.31 4.77 8.74
N TRP A 127 -6.35 4.01 8.37
CA TRP A 127 -7.64 4.56 8.02
C TRP A 127 -8.67 4.53 9.16
N GLN A 128 -8.32 4.03 10.34
CA GLN A 128 -9.21 4.14 11.52
C GLN A 128 -9.32 5.59 11.97
N ALA A 129 -10.54 5.99 12.35
CA ALA A 129 -10.75 7.27 13.03
C ALA A 129 -10.02 7.25 14.37
N GLY A 130 -9.15 8.23 14.61
CA GLY A 130 -8.27 8.24 15.77
C GLY A 130 -8.63 9.28 16.82
N THR A 131 -8.28 8.98 18.07
CA THR A 131 -8.13 9.93 19.18
C THR A 131 -6.77 10.62 19.09
N ASP A 132 -6.54 11.69 19.86
CA ASP A 132 -5.27 12.43 19.90
C ASP A 132 -4.04 11.54 20.23
N GLU A 133 -4.23 10.50 21.04
CA GLU A 133 -3.20 9.52 21.37
C GLU A 133 -2.78 8.68 20.16
N GLN A 134 -3.70 8.41 19.25
CA GLN A 134 -3.45 7.72 17.98
C GLN A 134 -2.77 8.62 16.93
N ALA A 135 -2.84 9.93 17.07
CA ALA A 135 -2.13 10.85 16.17
C ALA A 135 -0.61 10.72 16.30
N LEU A 136 -0.07 10.49 17.51
CA LEU A 136 1.35 10.23 17.73
C LEU A 136 1.77 8.86 17.14
N GLU A 137 0.91 7.86 17.27
CA GLU A 137 1.12 6.55 16.66
C GLU A 137 1.10 6.61 15.13
N LEU A 138 0.20 7.41 14.56
CA LEU A 138 0.08 7.63 13.13
C LEU A 138 1.37 8.20 12.53
N SER A 139 1.99 9.16 13.21
CA SER A 139 3.22 9.79 12.72
C SER A 139 4.43 8.83 12.60
N ASN A 140 4.39 7.69 13.29
CA ASN A 140 5.43 6.66 13.24
C ASN A 140 4.98 5.40 12.47
N LEU A 141 3.75 5.35 11.96
CA LEU A 141 3.16 4.16 11.35
C LEU A 141 3.99 3.65 10.17
N HIS A 142 4.41 4.53 9.28
CA HIS A 142 5.20 4.18 8.10
C HIS A 142 6.57 3.59 8.45
N ILE A 143 7.22 4.07 9.52
CA ILE A 143 8.48 3.52 10.02
C ILE A 143 8.28 2.12 10.61
N ARG A 144 7.27 1.95 11.47
CA ARG A 144 6.92 0.64 12.03
C ARG A 144 6.56 -0.36 10.92
N PHE A 145 5.82 0.12 9.91
CA PHE A 145 5.50 -0.69 8.74
C PHE A 145 6.76 -1.19 8.03
N LEU A 146 7.70 -0.29 7.68
CA LEU A 146 8.91 -0.67 6.97
C LEU A 146 9.76 -1.68 7.75
N ILE A 147 9.92 -1.48 9.06
CA ILE A 147 10.66 -2.41 9.92
C ILE A 147 10.01 -3.81 9.90
N GLY A 148 8.70 -3.87 10.11
CA GLY A 148 7.94 -5.12 10.06
C GLY A 148 7.94 -5.76 8.67
N PHE A 149 7.83 -4.94 7.62
CA PHE A 149 7.82 -5.39 6.24
C PHE A 149 9.15 -6.00 5.81
N ALA A 150 10.29 -5.44 6.24
CA ALA A 150 11.61 -6.04 6.04
C ALA A 150 11.69 -7.45 6.65
N ALA A 151 11.11 -7.64 7.85
CA ALA A 151 11.03 -8.94 8.49
C ALA A 151 10.14 -9.94 7.71
N GLN A 152 8.99 -9.49 7.19
CA GLN A 152 8.12 -10.32 6.35
C GLN A 152 8.80 -10.75 5.04
N LEU A 153 9.67 -9.91 4.51
CA LEU A 153 10.44 -10.21 3.29
C LEU A 153 11.71 -11.03 3.53
N GLY A 154 12.01 -11.39 4.79
CA GLY A 154 13.12 -12.26 5.16
C GLY A 154 14.46 -11.55 5.41
N PHE A 155 14.51 -10.20 5.37
CA PHE A 155 15.70 -9.43 5.72
C PHE A 155 15.45 -8.52 6.95
N ALA A 156 15.01 -9.13 8.03
CA ALA A 156 14.77 -8.43 9.29
C ALA A 156 15.98 -7.59 9.73
N ILE A 157 15.70 -6.41 10.30
CA ILE A 157 16.75 -5.49 10.76
C ILE A 157 17.37 -6.07 12.03
N ASP A 158 18.68 -6.30 12.01
CA ASP A 158 19.45 -6.66 13.19
C ASP A 158 19.69 -5.41 14.06
N GLU A 159 19.01 -5.35 15.20
CA GLU A 159 19.13 -4.24 16.16
C GLU A 159 20.56 -3.99 16.64
N LYS A 160 21.40 -5.03 16.68
CA LYS A 160 22.79 -4.89 17.10
C LYS A 160 23.67 -4.28 16.01
N ALA A 161 23.41 -4.67 14.75
CA ALA A 161 24.14 -4.17 13.60
C ALA A 161 23.66 -2.78 13.19
N GLN A 162 22.37 -2.46 13.41
CA GLN A 162 21.71 -1.25 12.94
C GLN A 162 20.88 -0.57 14.06
N PRO A 163 21.51 -0.20 15.19
CA PRO A 163 20.78 0.34 16.34
C PRO A 163 20.01 1.63 16.04
N GLN A 164 20.43 2.37 14.99
CA GLN A 164 19.77 3.60 14.55
C GLN A 164 18.44 3.36 13.81
N LEU A 165 18.17 2.12 13.35
CA LEU A 165 16.94 1.79 12.61
C LEU A 165 15.81 1.30 13.52
N VAL A 166 15.97 1.41 14.84
CA VAL A 166 15.11 0.74 15.79
C VAL A 166 14.36 1.71 16.67
N ARG A 167 13.06 1.54 16.73
CA ARG A 167 12.07 1.91 17.76
C ARG A 167 11.46 3.30 17.75
N PRO A 168 10.24 3.43 17.23
CA PRO A 168 9.32 4.48 17.67
C PRO A 168 8.97 4.33 19.17
N PRO A 169 8.64 5.41 19.87
CA PRO A 169 8.35 6.72 19.30
C PRO A 169 9.62 7.55 19.01
N LEU A 170 9.59 8.28 17.89
CA LEU A 170 10.68 9.13 17.43
C LEU A 170 10.23 10.59 17.39
N SER A 171 11.14 11.49 17.71
CA SER A 171 10.99 12.91 17.42
C SER A 171 10.96 13.13 15.90
N ARG A 172 10.48 14.29 15.47
CA ARG A 172 10.35 14.64 14.05
C ARG A 172 11.68 14.52 13.26
N PRO A 173 12.81 15.13 13.69
CA PRO A 173 14.06 14.98 12.95
C PRO A 173 14.59 13.54 12.94
N GLU A 174 14.36 12.79 14.02
CA GLU A 174 14.72 11.36 14.07
C GLU A 174 13.90 10.55 13.07
N ARG A 175 12.60 10.83 12.91
CA ARG A 175 11.76 10.15 11.91
C ARG A 175 12.27 10.35 10.49
N GLN A 176 12.62 11.58 10.12
CA GLN A 176 13.14 11.89 8.79
C GLN A 176 14.46 11.16 8.52
N GLN A 177 15.36 11.20 9.47
CA GLN A 177 16.66 10.51 9.36
C GLN A 177 16.45 9.00 9.24
N GLN A 178 15.60 8.43 10.07
CA GLN A 178 15.32 6.99 10.08
C GLN A 178 14.60 6.55 8.82
N LEU A 179 13.63 7.32 8.32
CA LEU A 179 12.92 7.00 7.08
C LEU A 179 13.89 6.89 5.90
N ARG A 180 14.80 7.86 5.75
CA ARG A 180 15.84 7.84 4.71
C ARG A 180 16.80 6.67 4.88
N ALA A 181 17.16 6.33 6.12
CA ALA A 181 18.02 5.17 6.40
C ALA A 181 17.31 3.85 6.07
N LEU A 182 16.01 3.73 6.37
CA LEU A 182 15.21 2.56 5.98
C LEU A 182 15.08 2.43 4.46
N CYS A 183 14.86 3.52 3.74
CA CYS A 183 14.82 3.48 2.27
C CYS A 183 16.13 2.97 1.67
N ARG A 184 17.28 3.40 2.21
CA ARG A 184 18.60 2.86 1.80
C ARG A 184 18.72 1.38 2.15
N TYR A 185 18.30 0.98 3.34
CA TYR A 185 18.31 -0.42 3.75
C TYR A 185 17.51 -1.30 2.79
N PHE A 186 16.33 -0.84 2.36
CA PHE A 186 15.56 -1.53 1.33
C PHE A 186 16.27 -1.57 -0.02
N ALA A 187 16.94 -0.50 -0.42
CA ALA A 187 17.71 -0.45 -1.66
C ALA A 187 18.86 -1.48 -1.68
N ASP A 188 19.45 -1.76 -0.53
CA ASP A 188 20.53 -2.74 -0.40
C ASP A 188 20.03 -4.22 -0.44
N HIS A 189 18.74 -4.45 -0.14
CA HIS A 189 18.18 -5.80 -0.02
C HIS A 189 17.15 -6.17 -1.10
N VAL A 190 16.58 -5.18 -1.78
CA VAL A 190 15.54 -5.37 -2.79
C VAL A 190 16.06 -4.94 -4.15
N GLU A 191 16.41 -5.90 -5.01
CA GLU A 191 16.97 -5.66 -6.34
C GLU A 191 16.09 -4.73 -7.21
N THR A 192 14.77 -4.83 -7.04
CA THR A 192 13.79 -4.05 -7.81
C THR A 192 13.43 -2.72 -7.17
N TRP A 193 14.16 -2.32 -6.13
CA TRP A 193 13.86 -1.09 -5.40
C TRP A 193 13.97 0.14 -6.29
N VAL A 194 12.98 0.99 -6.16
CA VAL A 194 12.98 2.35 -6.70
C VAL A 194 12.56 3.26 -5.56
N GLU A 195 13.32 4.32 -5.34
CA GLU A 195 12.98 5.27 -4.29
C GLU A 195 11.59 5.88 -4.53
N PRO A 196 10.69 5.81 -3.54
CA PRO A 196 9.34 6.35 -3.68
C PRO A 196 9.37 7.85 -3.93
N ARG A 197 8.64 8.31 -4.95
CA ARG A 197 8.52 9.75 -5.27
C ARG A 197 7.81 10.54 -4.18
N SER A 198 6.95 9.89 -3.44
CA SER A 198 6.22 10.47 -2.30
C SER A 198 7.07 10.61 -1.04
N LEU A 199 8.34 10.16 -1.04
CA LEU A 199 9.23 10.31 0.10
C LEU A 199 9.44 11.78 0.48
N ASP A 200 9.66 12.64 -0.51
CA ASP A 200 9.86 14.08 -0.27
C ASP A 200 8.56 14.73 0.24
N ILE A 201 7.41 14.39 -0.35
CA ILE A 201 6.09 14.86 0.10
C ILE A 201 5.85 14.46 1.55
N LEU A 202 6.16 13.21 1.90
CA LEU A 202 5.98 12.70 3.26
C LEU A 202 6.91 13.41 4.25
N THR A 203 8.15 13.71 3.86
CA THR A 203 9.08 14.46 4.71
C THR A 203 8.64 15.90 4.91
N GLU A 204 8.13 16.59 3.88
CA GLU A 204 7.64 17.97 3.97
C GLU A 204 6.38 18.10 4.84
N ILE A 205 5.42 17.17 4.72
CA ILE A 205 4.17 17.22 5.50
C ILE A 205 4.43 17.08 7.01
N PHE A 206 5.48 16.39 7.37
CA PHE A 206 5.89 16.32 8.76
C PHE A 206 6.82 17.50 9.14
N ASP A 207 7.10 18.43 8.22
CA ASP A 207 7.78 19.71 8.46
C ASP A 207 6.81 20.77 8.95
#